data_de80aa459a09a3ffdc37779f5d9104ec
#
_entry.id   de80aa459a09a3ffdc37779f5d9104ec
#
_cell.length_a   1.000
_cell.length_b   1.000
_cell.length_c   1.000
_cell.angle_alpha   90.00
_cell.angle_beta   90.00
_cell.angle_gamma   90.00
#
_symmetry.space_group_name_H-M   'P 1'
#
loop_
_entity.id
_entity.type
_entity.pdbx_description
1 polymer ?
#
loop_
_entity_poly.entity_id
_entity_poly.type
_entity_poly.pdbx_seq_one_letter_code
_entity_poly.pdbx_strand_id
1 'polypeptide(L)'
;LFGFVGTPTIKRVLPILYDENILEKIVIDKFNEINGWNCQNLNDLYDKIQNRSEANDIINNLKICDPAVGSGHYLVSMLNEIIKLKSDLGILEDKNGKRIRDYKILIENDDLAIKTIDNEYFTYKKPKTISYNHLVQETIFLEKQKIIENCLFGVDINPNSVNICRLRLWIELLKHTYYTEESNFEHLHTLPNIDINIKVGNSLLSKFPLIDNENIPKVLKDKIEKYKVLVKDYKKTNDKIIKHKIKEQISNLKNEFILDFKNNSKNILNLKKILNGHTKQREVKKG
;
A
#
# COMPACT_ATOMS: atom_id res chain seq x y z
N LEU A 1 10.86 3.64 0.65
CA LEU A 1 11.28 4.24 1.84
C LEU A 1 10.20 4.21 2.89
N PHE A 2 10.50 3.77 4.07
CA PHE A 2 9.58 3.11 4.97
C PHE A 2 9.24 4.07 6.11
N GLY A 3 8.08 4.72 6.03
CA GLY A 3 7.50 5.32 7.21
C GLY A 3 7.02 4.18 8.13
N PHE A 4 7.75 3.92 9.19
CA PHE A 4 7.30 3.05 10.26
C PHE A 4 6.25 3.80 11.07
N VAL A 5 5.00 3.46 10.88
CA VAL A 5 3.93 3.95 11.74
C VAL A 5 3.56 2.81 12.68
N GLY A 6 3.62 3.03 13.97
CA GLY A 6 3.33 2.01 14.97
C GLY A 6 1.93 1.44 14.88
N THR A 7 1.75 0.19 15.31
CA THR A 7 0.44 -0.46 15.37
C THR A 7 -0.42 0.17 16.49
N PRO A 8 -1.74 0.06 16.45
CA PRO A 8 -2.60 0.43 17.57
C PRO A 8 -2.21 -0.23 18.90
N THR A 9 -1.62 -1.42 18.84
CA THR A 9 -1.06 -2.12 20.00
C THR A 9 0.15 -1.38 20.57
N ILE A 10 1.03 -0.85 19.71
CA ILE A 10 2.16 -0.01 20.14
C ILE A 10 1.65 1.30 20.73
N LYS A 11 0.60 1.89 20.17
CA LYS A 11 -0.07 3.08 20.71
C LYS A 11 -0.50 2.87 22.18
N ARG A 12 -1.02 1.70 22.53
CA ARG A 12 -1.43 1.36 23.90
C ARG A 12 -0.27 1.08 24.85
N VAL A 13 0.80 0.47 24.34
CA VAL A 13 1.95 0.04 25.14
C VAL A 13 3.01 1.12 25.29
N LEU A 14 3.21 1.93 24.23
CA LEU A 14 4.24 2.96 24.19
C LEU A 14 3.66 4.31 23.73
N PRO A 15 2.76 4.94 24.50
CA PRO A 15 2.10 6.18 24.09
C PRO A 15 3.07 7.32 23.84
N ILE A 16 4.27 7.31 24.45
CA ILE A 16 5.30 8.34 24.26
C ILE A 16 5.95 8.29 22.87
N LEU A 17 5.95 7.11 22.24
CA LEU A 17 6.51 6.91 20.88
C LEU A 17 5.47 7.01 19.78
N TYR A 18 4.19 7.17 20.14
CA TYR A 18 3.10 7.30 19.20
C TYR A 18 2.68 8.76 19.05
N ASP A 19 3.00 9.33 17.94
CA ASP A 19 2.45 10.61 17.49
C ASP A 19 1.14 10.33 16.72
N GLU A 20 0.01 10.80 17.24
CA GLU A 20 -1.32 10.60 16.63
C GLU A 20 -1.41 11.19 15.23
N ASN A 21 -0.57 12.19 14.94
CA ASN A 21 -0.55 12.90 13.66
C ASN A 21 0.56 12.43 12.71
N ILE A 22 1.19 11.27 12.97
CA ILE A 22 2.35 10.86 12.17
C ILE A 22 2.01 10.65 10.69
N LEU A 23 0.82 10.13 10.39
CA LEU A 23 0.36 9.99 9.00
C LEU A 23 0.16 11.33 8.34
N GLU A 24 -0.49 12.27 9.03
CA GLU A 24 -0.69 13.64 8.54
C GLU A 24 0.65 14.31 8.25
N LYS A 25 1.60 14.21 9.18
CA LYS A 25 2.95 14.75 9.03
C LYS A 25 3.67 14.16 7.80
N ILE A 26 3.64 12.84 7.63
CA ILE A 26 4.23 12.17 6.45
C ILE A 26 3.60 12.69 5.16
N VAL A 27 2.29 12.87 5.14
CA VAL A 27 1.58 13.40 3.97
C VAL A 27 1.98 14.84 3.71
N ILE A 28 1.97 15.71 4.71
CA ILE A 28 2.38 17.12 4.60
C ILE A 28 3.81 17.21 4.08
N ASP A 29 4.75 16.47 4.70
CA ASP A 29 6.15 16.44 4.28
C ASP A 29 6.29 15.99 2.82
N LYS A 30 5.49 15.00 2.40
CA LYS A 30 5.53 14.50 1.03
C LYS A 30 5.01 15.50 0.01
N PHE A 31 3.95 16.22 0.32
CA PHE A 31 3.45 17.31 -0.53
C PHE A 31 4.43 18.48 -0.60
N ASN A 32 5.02 18.85 0.54
CA ASN A 32 6.05 19.88 0.59
C ASN A 32 7.28 19.52 -0.26
N GLU A 33 7.75 18.25 -0.16
CA GLU A 33 8.87 17.73 -0.95
C GLU A 33 8.60 17.80 -2.46
N ILE A 34 7.43 17.35 -2.90
CA ILE A 34 7.10 17.26 -4.33
C ILE A 34 6.83 18.63 -4.95
N ASN A 35 6.11 19.50 -4.23
CA ASN A 35 5.62 20.76 -4.78
C ASN A 35 6.46 21.99 -4.36
N GLY A 36 7.46 21.80 -3.50
CA GLY A 36 8.23 22.90 -2.94
C GLY A 36 7.41 23.82 -2.01
N TRP A 37 6.37 23.27 -1.36
CA TRP A 37 5.52 24.02 -0.43
C TRP A 37 6.12 24.01 0.99
N ASN A 38 5.54 24.84 1.88
CA ASN A 38 5.89 24.89 3.30
C ASN A 38 4.62 24.87 4.14
N CYS A 39 3.79 23.84 3.97
CA CYS A 39 2.59 23.60 4.76
C CYS A 39 2.99 23.05 6.14
N GLN A 40 2.30 23.49 7.20
CA GLN A 40 2.53 23.04 8.57
C GLN A 40 1.44 22.11 9.08
N ASN A 41 0.25 22.17 8.47
CA ASN A 41 -0.93 21.40 8.87
C ASN A 41 -1.79 21.07 7.65
N LEU A 42 -2.84 20.26 7.86
CA LEU A 42 -3.76 19.84 6.80
C LEU A 42 -4.56 21.00 6.19
N ASN A 43 -4.87 22.04 6.95
CA ASN A 43 -5.59 23.19 6.42
C ASN A 43 -4.74 23.96 5.40
N ASP A 44 -3.45 24.17 5.71
CA ASP A 44 -2.52 24.79 4.77
C ASP A 44 -2.43 23.98 3.47
N LEU A 45 -2.46 22.65 3.60
CA LEU A 45 -2.40 21.73 2.47
C LEU A 45 -3.70 21.76 1.66
N TYR A 46 -4.86 21.75 2.33
CA TYR A 46 -6.18 21.86 1.71
C TYR A 46 -6.30 23.12 0.86
N ASP A 47 -5.83 24.28 1.37
CA ASP A 47 -5.90 25.55 0.66
C ASP A 47 -4.99 25.61 -0.58
N LYS A 48 -3.90 24.83 -0.60
CA LYS A 48 -2.96 24.79 -1.72
C LYS A 48 -3.29 23.75 -2.80
N ILE A 49 -4.06 22.72 -2.48
CA ILE A 49 -4.43 21.69 -3.44
C ILE A 49 -5.41 22.24 -4.46
N GLN A 50 -4.94 22.44 -5.69
CA GLN A 50 -5.75 22.83 -6.85
C GLN A 50 -6.15 21.65 -7.71
N ASN A 51 -5.24 20.67 -7.87
CA ASN A 51 -5.43 19.45 -8.67
C ASN A 51 -5.64 18.24 -7.77
N ARG A 52 -6.90 17.77 -7.64
CA ARG A 52 -7.25 16.63 -6.78
C ARG A 52 -6.72 15.31 -7.31
N SER A 53 -6.67 15.13 -8.61
CA SER A 53 -6.13 13.90 -9.22
C SER A 53 -4.66 13.73 -8.88
N GLU A 54 -3.87 14.79 -9.00
CA GLU A 54 -2.45 14.80 -8.64
C GLU A 54 -2.25 14.57 -7.14
N ALA A 55 -3.07 15.22 -6.30
CA ALA A 55 -3.05 15.02 -4.86
C ALA A 55 -3.40 13.56 -4.48
N ASN A 56 -4.38 12.96 -5.15
CA ASN A 56 -4.70 11.54 -4.98
C ASN A 56 -3.53 10.64 -5.39
N ASP A 57 -2.83 10.95 -6.48
CA ASP A 57 -1.69 10.18 -6.93
C ASP A 57 -0.53 10.23 -5.92
N ILE A 58 -0.28 11.38 -5.31
CA ILE A 58 0.73 11.52 -4.25
C ILE A 58 0.40 10.58 -3.08
N ILE A 59 -0.83 10.60 -2.58
CA ILE A 59 -1.26 9.75 -1.46
C ILE A 59 -1.28 8.27 -1.85
N ASN A 60 -1.79 7.93 -3.04
CA ASN A 60 -1.86 6.55 -3.54
C ASN A 60 -0.47 5.94 -3.83
N ASN A 61 0.58 6.74 -3.85
CA ASN A 61 1.96 6.28 -3.98
C ASN A 61 2.68 6.07 -2.65
N LEU A 62 2.06 6.39 -1.50
CA LEU A 62 2.59 6.06 -0.18
C LEU A 62 2.78 4.55 -0.05
N LYS A 63 3.83 4.12 0.68
CA LYS A 63 4.11 2.71 0.95
C LYS A 63 4.17 2.49 2.46
N ILE A 64 3.18 1.79 2.97
CA ILE A 64 3.03 1.44 4.38
C ILE A 64 3.25 -0.06 4.51
N CYS A 65 4.23 -0.46 5.28
CA CYS A 65 4.57 -1.86 5.46
C CYS A 65 4.52 -2.24 6.95
N ASP A 66 3.75 -3.27 7.27
CA ASP A 66 3.76 -3.90 8.58
C ASP A 66 4.61 -5.18 8.52
N PRO A 67 5.79 -5.20 9.16
CA PRO A 67 6.70 -6.35 9.12
C PRO A 67 6.26 -7.50 10.03
N ALA A 68 5.24 -7.33 10.85
CA ALA A 68 4.65 -8.33 11.73
C ALA A 68 3.13 -8.19 11.73
N VAL A 69 2.53 -8.34 10.53
CA VAL A 69 1.17 -7.90 10.23
C VAL A 69 0.09 -8.59 11.08
N GLY A 70 0.37 -9.76 11.64
CA GLY A 70 -0.60 -10.50 12.44
C GLY A 70 -1.93 -10.68 11.70
N SER A 71 -3.02 -10.34 12.37
CA SER A 71 -4.38 -10.36 11.78
C SER A 71 -4.74 -9.09 10.98
N GLY A 72 -3.82 -8.15 10.79
CA GLY A 72 -4.00 -6.98 9.93
C GLY A 72 -4.73 -5.78 10.56
N HIS A 73 -4.83 -5.70 11.89
CA HIS A 73 -5.47 -4.55 12.56
C HIS A 73 -4.84 -3.23 12.17
N TYR A 74 -3.50 -3.17 12.19
CA TYR A 74 -2.77 -1.97 11.82
C TYR A 74 -3.07 -1.52 10.39
N LEU A 75 -3.07 -2.45 9.43
CA LEU A 75 -3.34 -2.12 8.03
C LEU A 75 -4.78 -1.63 7.82
N VAL A 76 -5.75 -2.19 8.55
CA VAL A 76 -7.15 -1.71 8.51
C VAL A 76 -7.27 -0.31 9.10
N SER A 77 -6.62 -0.04 10.24
CA SER A 77 -6.60 1.32 10.80
C SER A 77 -5.97 2.31 9.82
N MET A 78 -4.85 1.96 9.20
CA MET A 78 -4.22 2.81 8.17
C MET A 78 -5.11 3.03 6.94
N LEU A 79 -5.84 2.01 6.50
CA LEU A 79 -6.81 2.14 5.43
C LEU A 79 -7.86 3.22 5.75
N ASN A 80 -8.45 3.14 6.94
CA ASN A 80 -9.49 4.05 7.38
C ASN A 80 -8.95 5.47 7.58
N GLU A 81 -7.76 5.62 8.16
CA GLU A 81 -7.11 6.93 8.35
C GLU A 81 -6.77 7.59 7.01
N ILE A 82 -6.30 6.85 6.01
CA ILE A 82 -6.02 7.42 4.68
C ILE A 82 -7.31 7.89 4.00
N ILE A 83 -8.41 7.13 4.09
CA ILE A 83 -9.70 7.54 3.53
C ILE A 83 -10.21 8.81 4.23
N LYS A 84 -10.14 8.85 5.58
CA LYS A 84 -10.51 10.04 6.34
C LYS A 84 -9.67 11.24 5.94
N LEU A 85 -8.37 11.09 5.86
CA LEU A 85 -7.43 12.16 5.44
C LEU A 85 -7.75 12.67 4.03
N LYS A 86 -8.04 11.79 3.08
CA LYS A 86 -8.50 12.20 1.73
C LYS A 86 -9.80 12.97 1.76
N SER A 87 -10.72 12.60 2.66
CA SER A 87 -11.97 13.34 2.87
C SER A 87 -11.70 14.73 3.44
N ASP A 88 -10.85 14.83 4.46
CA ASP A 88 -10.48 16.08 5.11
C ASP A 88 -9.76 17.05 4.13
N LEU A 89 -8.91 16.50 3.27
CA LEU A 89 -8.27 17.25 2.17
C LEU A 89 -9.23 17.55 1.00
N GLY A 90 -10.45 17.04 1.03
CA GLY A 90 -11.44 17.28 -0.01
C GLY A 90 -11.08 16.75 -1.40
N ILE A 91 -10.28 15.69 -1.46
CA ILE A 91 -9.79 15.09 -2.71
C ILE A 91 -10.50 13.80 -3.11
N LEU A 92 -11.52 13.36 -2.35
CA LEU A 92 -12.37 12.25 -2.76
C LEU A 92 -13.24 12.67 -3.95
N GLU A 93 -13.09 11.97 -5.07
CA GLU A 93 -13.79 12.23 -6.32
C GLU A 93 -14.53 10.98 -6.79
N ASP A 94 -15.74 11.19 -7.30
CA ASP A 94 -16.49 10.15 -8.01
C ASP A 94 -15.83 9.80 -9.36
N LYS A 95 -16.36 8.81 -10.05
CA LYS A 95 -15.88 8.39 -11.37
C LYS A 95 -15.91 9.48 -12.45
N ASN A 96 -16.66 10.58 -12.21
CA ASN A 96 -16.76 11.73 -13.10
C ASN A 96 -15.81 12.87 -12.71
N GLY A 97 -14.94 12.67 -11.71
CA GLY A 97 -14.04 13.69 -11.18
C GLY A 97 -14.74 14.75 -10.30
N LYS A 98 -15.99 14.49 -9.89
CA LYS A 98 -16.72 15.41 -9.01
C LYS A 98 -16.45 15.07 -7.55
N ARG A 99 -16.08 16.09 -6.77
CA ARG A 99 -15.82 15.94 -5.33
C ARG A 99 -17.07 15.46 -4.58
N ILE A 100 -16.89 14.51 -3.66
CA ILE A 100 -17.90 14.13 -2.66
C ILE A 100 -17.95 15.21 -1.59
N ARG A 101 -19.12 15.87 -1.38
CA ARG A 101 -19.25 17.03 -0.50
C ARG A 101 -20.21 16.82 0.67
N ASP A 102 -21.29 16.10 0.46
CA ASP A 102 -22.45 16.08 1.37
C ASP A 102 -22.34 14.98 2.44
N TYR A 103 -21.13 14.49 2.65
CA TYR A 103 -20.85 13.44 3.62
C TYR A 103 -19.61 13.76 4.44
N LYS A 104 -19.67 13.42 5.71
CA LYS A 104 -18.57 13.48 6.65
C LYS A 104 -18.06 12.08 6.93
N ILE A 105 -16.77 11.86 6.71
CA ILE A 105 -16.11 10.59 6.99
C ILE A 105 -15.39 10.71 8.33
N LEU A 106 -15.71 9.78 9.24
CA LEU A 106 -15.19 9.71 10.59
C LEU A 106 -14.67 8.31 10.88
N ILE A 107 -13.85 8.17 11.90
CA ILE A 107 -13.45 6.88 12.45
C ILE A 107 -14.09 6.73 13.82
N GLU A 108 -14.97 5.75 13.95
CA GLU A 108 -15.68 5.42 15.18
C GLU A 108 -15.43 3.96 15.52
N ASN A 109 -14.89 3.68 16.70
CA ASN A 109 -14.56 2.32 17.16
C ASN A 109 -13.66 1.52 16.18
N ASP A 110 -12.65 2.19 15.61
CA ASP A 110 -11.72 1.65 14.60
C ASP A 110 -12.37 1.35 13.23
N ASP A 111 -13.64 1.69 13.02
CA ASP A 111 -14.36 1.53 11.76
C ASP A 111 -14.60 2.88 11.07
N LEU A 112 -14.69 2.83 9.73
CA LEU A 112 -15.04 3.98 8.91
C LEU A 112 -16.55 4.25 9.01
N ALA A 113 -16.93 5.37 9.59
CA ALA A 113 -18.30 5.85 9.65
C ALA A 113 -18.51 6.98 8.62
N ILE A 114 -19.55 6.85 7.81
CA ILE A 114 -19.96 7.88 6.85
C ILE A 114 -21.27 8.48 7.37
N LYS A 115 -21.31 9.79 7.55
CA LYS A 115 -22.51 10.52 7.98
C LYS A 115 -22.91 11.56 6.95
N THR A 116 -24.20 11.76 6.80
CA THR A 116 -24.77 12.87 6.02
C THR A 116 -24.55 14.20 6.73
N ILE A 117 -24.87 15.31 6.07
CA ILE A 117 -24.84 16.66 6.66
C ILE A 117 -25.74 16.72 7.91
N ASP A 118 -26.86 16.01 7.90
CA ASP A 118 -27.81 15.95 9.02
C ASP A 118 -27.33 15.04 10.16
N ASN A 119 -26.07 14.57 10.09
CA ASN A 119 -25.43 13.69 11.07
C ASN A 119 -26.07 12.30 11.18
N GLU A 120 -26.84 11.86 10.18
CA GLU A 120 -27.38 10.52 10.09
C GLU A 120 -26.35 9.56 9.45
N TYR A 121 -26.34 8.29 9.86
CA TYR A 121 -25.47 7.30 9.25
C TYR A 121 -25.88 7.02 7.81
N PHE A 122 -24.91 7.05 6.92
CA PHE A 122 -25.07 6.68 5.53
C PHE A 122 -25.54 5.22 5.40
N THR A 123 -26.59 5.01 4.63
CA THR A 123 -27.11 3.66 4.34
C THR A 123 -27.20 3.45 2.84
N TYR A 124 -26.51 2.41 2.35
CA TYR A 124 -26.57 2.02 0.95
C TYR A 124 -27.64 0.93 0.73
N LYS A 125 -28.47 1.13 -0.28
CA LYS A 125 -29.48 0.15 -0.74
C LYS A 125 -29.28 -0.11 -2.22
N LYS A 126 -29.70 -1.30 -2.72
CA LYS A 126 -29.66 -1.63 -4.15
C LYS A 126 -30.36 -0.51 -4.94
N PRO A 127 -29.63 0.20 -5.82
CA PRO A 127 -30.21 1.29 -6.59
C PRO A 127 -30.98 0.75 -7.79
N LYS A 128 -31.92 1.54 -8.29
CA LYS A 128 -32.56 1.31 -9.59
C LYS A 128 -31.91 2.14 -10.69
N THR A 129 -31.31 3.24 -10.32
CA THR A 129 -30.61 4.20 -11.18
C THR A 129 -29.42 4.77 -10.42
N ILE A 130 -28.50 5.42 -11.13
CA ILE A 130 -27.38 6.12 -10.51
C ILE A 130 -27.92 7.21 -9.59
N SER A 131 -27.71 7.07 -8.30
CA SER A 131 -28.00 8.08 -7.28
C SER A 131 -26.70 8.61 -6.68
N TYR A 132 -26.78 9.75 -5.99
CA TYR A 132 -25.62 10.29 -5.30
C TYR A 132 -25.08 9.32 -4.23
N ASN A 133 -25.96 8.63 -3.52
CA ASN A 133 -25.56 7.57 -2.56
C ASN A 133 -24.80 6.43 -3.25
N HIS A 134 -25.20 6.07 -4.47
CA HIS A 134 -24.48 5.07 -5.25
C HIS A 134 -23.05 5.55 -5.61
N LEU A 135 -22.91 6.79 -6.07
CA LEU A 135 -21.60 7.37 -6.37
C LEU A 135 -20.68 7.44 -5.14
N VAL A 136 -21.23 7.77 -3.96
CA VAL A 136 -20.47 7.76 -2.70
C VAL A 136 -20.00 6.35 -2.36
N GLN A 137 -20.88 5.36 -2.40
CA GLN A 137 -20.54 3.96 -2.12
C GLN A 137 -19.46 3.45 -3.08
N GLU A 138 -19.64 3.68 -4.38
CA GLU A 138 -18.67 3.33 -5.43
C GLU A 138 -17.31 4.00 -5.17
N THR A 139 -17.30 5.31 -4.87
CA THR A 139 -16.08 6.07 -4.61
C THR A 139 -15.31 5.49 -3.42
N ILE A 140 -15.98 5.24 -2.30
CA ILE A 140 -15.31 4.70 -1.10
C ILE A 140 -14.75 3.31 -1.36
N PHE A 141 -15.48 2.45 -2.08
CA PHE A 141 -14.99 1.13 -2.47
C PHE A 141 -13.73 1.23 -3.33
N LEU A 142 -13.78 2.03 -4.40
CA LEU A 142 -12.66 2.17 -5.34
C LEU A 142 -11.43 2.80 -4.68
N GLU A 143 -11.61 3.77 -3.79
CA GLU A 143 -10.51 4.38 -3.04
C GLU A 143 -9.91 3.39 -2.03
N LYS A 144 -10.72 2.63 -1.28
CA LYS A 144 -10.24 1.54 -0.43
C LYS A 144 -9.45 0.51 -1.25
N GLN A 145 -9.95 0.12 -2.41
CA GLN A 145 -9.27 -0.81 -3.30
C GLN A 145 -7.90 -0.27 -3.73
N LYS A 146 -7.82 0.98 -4.21
CA LYS A 146 -6.55 1.62 -4.61
C LYS A 146 -5.53 1.64 -3.48
N ILE A 147 -5.97 1.99 -2.26
CA ILE A 147 -5.10 2.04 -1.08
C ILE A 147 -4.58 0.65 -0.72
N ILE A 148 -5.45 -0.37 -0.67
CA ILE A 148 -5.06 -1.75 -0.36
C ILE A 148 -4.06 -2.26 -1.41
N GLU A 149 -4.31 -2.01 -2.70
CA GLU A 149 -3.46 -2.49 -3.77
C GLU A 149 -2.11 -1.77 -3.87
N ASN A 150 -2.05 -0.49 -3.54
CA ASN A 150 -0.89 0.33 -3.83
C ASN A 150 -0.13 0.79 -2.58
N CYS A 151 -0.82 0.97 -1.44
CA CYS A 151 -0.21 1.56 -0.25
C CYS A 151 0.12 0.54 0.83
N LEU A 152 -0.70 -0.51 1.01
CA LEU A 152 -0.62 -1.40 2.16
C LEU A 152 0.15 -2.68 1.84
N PHE A 153 1.16 -2.97 2.66
CA PHE A 153 2.00 -4.16 2.55
C PHE A 153 2.15 -4.80 3.92
N GLY A 154 2.18 -6.14 3.98
CA GLY A 154 2.33 -6.85 5.24
C GLY A 154 3.11 -8.15 5.09
N VAL A 155 3.86 -8.48 6.13
CA VAL A 155 4.59 -9.74 6.24
C VAL A 155 4.32 -10.36 7.61
N ASP A 156 4.10 -11.66 7.67
CA ASP A 156 4.07 -12.41 8.92
C ASP A 156 4.68 -13.80 8.72
N ILE A 157 5.28 -14.33 9.76
CA ILE A 157 5.86 -15.68 9.74
C ILE A 157 4.77 -16.76 9.77
N ASN A 158 3.60 -16.44 10.37
CA ASN A 158 2.49 -17.35 10.49
C ASN A 158 1.55 -17.26 9.26
N PRO A 159 1.41 -18.34 8.47
CA PRO A 159 0.51 -18.36 7.30
C PRO A 159 -0.96 -18.07 7.66
N ASN A 160 -1.42 -18.51 8.83
CA ASN A 160 -2.80 -18.29 9.26
C ASN A 160 -3.06 -16.81 9.55
N SER A 161 -2.12 -16.12 10.19
CA SER A 161 -2.19 -14.67 10.39
C SER A 161 -2.30 -13.93 9.06
N VAL A 162 -1.47 -14.29 8.08
CA VAL A 162 -1.52 -13.73 6.72
C VAL A 162 -2.90 -13.94 6.07
N ASN A 163 -3.48 -15.13 6.18
CA ASN A 163 -4.81 -15.41 5.63
C ASN A 163 -5.90 -14.62 6.33
N ILE A 164 -5.84 -14.48 7.66
CA ILE A 164 -6.78 -13.66 8.44
C ILE A 164 -6.64 -12.17 8.04
N CYS A 165 -5.41 -11.67 7.88
CA CYS A 165 -5.17 -10.30 7.42
C CYS A 165 -5.82 -10.05 6.05
N ARG A 166 -5.61 -10.94 5.07
CA ARG A 166 -6.23 -10.85 3.75
C ARG A 166 -7.75 -10.85 3.82
N LEU A 167 -8.31 -11.78 4.61
CA LEU A 167 -9.77 -11.87 4.82
C LEU A 167 -10.31 -10.57 5.43
N ARG A 168 -9.64 -10.00 6.41
CA ARG A 168 -10.03 -8.74 7.04
C ARG A 168 -10.04 -7.58 6.05
N LEU A 169 -9.01 -7.44 5.21
CA LEU A 169 -8.98 -6.42 4.16
C LEU A 169 -10.10 -6.62 3.13
N TRP A 170 -10.45 -7.86 2.78
CA TRP A 170 -11.62 -8.14 1.95
C TRP A 170 -12.94 -7.75 2.62
N ILE A 171 -13.08 -7.99 3.94
CA ILE A 171 -14.26 -7.57 4.70
C ILE A 171 -14.38 -6.04 4.66
N GLU A 172 -13.28 -5.30 4.77
CA GLU A 172 -13.30 -3.83 4.65
C GLU A 172 -13.78 -3.35 3.27
N LEU A 173 -13.47 -4.05 2.21
CA LEU A 173 -14.02 -3.79 0.88
C LEU A 173 -15.50 -4.19 0.79
N LEU A 174 -15.88 -5.35 1.33
CA LEU A 174 -17.27 -5.83 1.32
C LEU A 174 -18.23 -4.87 2.04
N LYS A 175 -17.80 -4.22 3.13
CA LYS A 175 -18.60 -3.19 3.82
C LYS A 175 -19.08 -2.07 2.88
N HIS A 176 -18.31 -1.79 1.82
CA HIS A 176 -18.60 -0.72 0.87
C HIS A 176 -18.82 -1.21 -0.55
N THR A 177 -19.07 -2.51 -0.75
CA THR A 177 -19.37 -3.04 -2.08
C THR A 177 -20.60 -2.38 -2.68
N TYR A 178 -20.65 -2.29 -4.00
CA TYR A 178 -21.72 -1.62 -4.74
C TYR A 178 -22.19 -2.46 -5.91
N TYR A 179 -23.43 -2.21 -6.37
CA TYR A 179 -23.98 -2.83 -7.55
C TYR A 179 -23.47 -2.15 -8.82
N THR A 180 -23.04 -2.91 -9.82
CA THR A 180 -22.45 -2.37 -11.05
C THR A 180 -23.49 -1.92 -12.05
N GLU A 181 -23.27 -0.79 -12.71
CA GLU A 181 -24.12 -0.29 -13.81
C GLU A 181 -24.14 -1.24 -15.00
N GLU A 182 -22.99 -1.86 -15.32
CA GLU A 182 -22.84 -2.82 -16.41
C GLU A 182 -23.77 -4.03 -16.29
N SER A 183 -24.15 -4.38 -15.06
CA SER A 183 -25.11 -5.45 -14.78
C SER A 183 -26.56 -4.94 -14.62
N ASN A 184 -26.86 -3.69 -14.94
CA ASN A 184 -28.11 -3.02 -14.58
C ASN A 184 -28.45 -3.12 -13.08
N PHE A 185 -27.43 -2.99 -12.23
CA PHE A 185 -27.50 -3.11 -10.77
C PHE A 185 -27.95 -4.51 -10.26
N GLU A 186 -27.74 -5.56 -11.05
CA GLU A 186 -28.06 -6.93 -10.61
C GLU A 186 -26.91 -7.59 -9.87
N HIS A 187 -25.66 -7.28 -10.21
CA HIS A 187 -24.47 -7.89 -9.62
C HIS A 187 -23.61 -6.87 -8.86
N LEU A 188 -23.02 -7.35 -7.76
CA LEU A 188 -22.04 -6.59 -6.99
C LEU A 188 -20.68 -6.57 -7.70
N HIS A 189 -19.92 -5.50 -7.48
CA HIS A 189 -18.56 -5.40 -7.97
C HIS A 189 -17.67 -6.51 -7.39
N THR A 190 -16.79 -7.07 -8.22
CA THR A 190 -15.90 -8.18 -7.82
C THR A 190 -14.76 -7.70 -6.93
N LEU A 191 -14.39 -8.54 -5.95
CA LEU A 191 -13.27 -8.22 -5.07
C LEU A 191 -11.91 -8.38 -5.77
N PRO A 192 -10.96 -7.48 -5.48
CA PRO A 192 -9.63 -7.53 -6.06
C PRO A 192 -8.76 -8.62 -5.43
N ASN A 193 -7.62 -8.90 -6.07
CA ASN A 193 -6.58 -9.76 -5.51
C ASN A 193 -5.62 -8.98 -4.62
N ILE A 194 -5.63 -9.28 -3.33
CA ILE A 194 -4.74 -8.66 -2.35
C ILE A 194 -3.60 -9.58 -1.87
N ASP A 195 -3.49 -10.79 -2.42
CA ASP A 195 -2.51 -11.80 -2.03
C ASP A 195 -1.06 -11.44 -2.42
N ILE A 196 -0.87 -10.46 -3.29
CA ILE A 196 0.47 -9.97 -3.67
C ILE A 196 1.11 -9.11 -2.57
N ASN A 197 0.33 -8.31 -1.87
CA ASN A 197 0.83 -7.32 -0.92
C ASN A 197 1.04 -7.90 0.48
N ILE A 198 0.28 -8.94 0.86
CA ILE A 198 0.37 -9.57 2.18
C ILE A 198 1.04 -10.94 2.01
N LYS A 199 2.21 -11.14 2.62
CA LYS A 199 3.07 -12.30 2.38
C LYS A 199 3.43 -13.06 3.64
N VAL A 200 3.56 -14.37 3.50
CA VAL A 200 4.21 -15.21 4.51
C VAL A 200 5.72 -15.06 4.37
N GLY A 201 6.40 -14.74 5.45
CA GLY A 201 7.85 -14.60 5.47
C GLY A 201 8.38 -14.14 6.82
N ASN A 202 9.69 -14.28 7.00
CA ASN A 202 10.38 -13.72 8.16
C ASN A 202 10.97 -12.36 7.74
N SER A 203 10.43 -11.28 8.29
CA SER A 203 10.84 -9.91 7.99
C SER A 203 12.25 -9.56 8.50
N LEU A 204 12.77 -10.32 9.47
CA LEU A 204 14.13 -10.14 10.02
C LEU A 204 15.20 -10.80 9.15
N LEU A 205 14.81 -11.73 8.27
CA LEU A 205 15.73 -12.45 7.39
C LEU A 205 15.68 -11.83 5.98
N SER A 206 16.62 -10.94 5.71
CA SER A 206 16.82 -10.48 4.34
C SER A 206 17.58 -11.52 3.53
N LYS A 207 16.96 -12.02 2.44
CA LYS A 207 17.68 -12.86 1.45
C LYS A 207 18.62 -12.03 0.58
N PHE A 208 18.47 -10.72 0.61
CA PHE A 208 19.23 -9.79 -0.20
C PHE A 208 20.00 -8.83 0.70
N PRO A 209 21.30 -8.60 0.46
CA PRO A 209 22.01 -7.53 1.11
C PRO A 209 21.35 -6.19 0.74
N LEU A 210 21.38 -5.22 1.67
CA LEU A 210 20.99 -3.85 1.36
C LEU A 210 22.00 -3.33 0.31
N ILE A 211 21.54 -3.22 -0.93
CA ILE A 211 22.32 -2.64 -2.03
C ILE A 211 21.81 -1.23 -2.21
N ASP A 212 22.72 -0.27 -2.19
CA ASP A 212 22.39 1.10 -2.56
C ASP A 212 21.83 1.11 -3.99
N ASN A 213 20.74 1.84 -4.19
CA ASN A 213 20.01 1.89 -5.46
C ASN A 213 20.89 2.27 -6.66
N GLU A 214 22.02 2.94 -6.42
CA GLU A 214 22.98 3.35 -7.45
C GLU A 214 23.77 2.18 -8.03
N ASN A 215 23.96 1.10 -7.29
CA ASN A 215 24.81 -0.03 -7.65
C ASN A 215 24.04 -1.29 -8.12
N ILE A 216 22.75 -1.18 -8.44
CA ILE A 216 21.97 -2.33 -8.92
C ILE A 216 22.38 -2.64 -10.37
N PRO A 217 22.87 -3.86 -10.68
CA PRO A 217 23.20 -4.27 -12.04
C PRO A 217 22.02 -4.09 -13.01
N LYS A 218 22.30 -3.67 -14.24
CA LYS A 218 21.26 -3.41 -15.27
C LYS A 218 20.30 -4.58 -15.45
N VAL A 219 20.83 -5.82 -15.48
CA VAL A 219 20.03 -7.06 -15.59
C VAL A 219 19.01 -7.20 -14.45
N LEU A 220 19.37 -6.78 -13.25
CA LEU A 220 18.46 -6.79 -12.08
C LEU A 220 17.41 -5.68 -12.20
N LYS A 221 17.77 -4.50 -12.71
CA LYS A 221 16.81 -3.41 -12.96
C LYS A 221 15.76 -3.84 -13.99
N ASP A 222 16.16 -4.48 -15.07
CA ASP A 222 15.25 -4.98 -16.11
C ASP A 222 14.28 -6.04 -15.57
N LYS A 223 14.76 -6.95 -14.69
CA LYS A 223 13.90 -7.94 -14.03
C LYS A 223 12.93 -7.31 -13.03
N ILE A 224 13.35 -6.26 -12.33
CA ILE A 224 12.46 -5.50 -11.42
C ILE A 224 11.34 -4.84 -12.21
N GLU A 225 11.63 -4.21 -13.33
CA GLU A 225 10.62 -3.57 -14.19
C GLU A 225 9.65 -4.63 -14.76
N LYS A 226 10.16 -5.75 -15.25
CA LYS A 226 9.32 -6.88 -15.70
C LYS A 226 8.40 -7.40 -14.58
N TYR A 227 8.92 -7.50 -13.35
CA TYR A 227 8.11 -7.86 -12.18
C TYR A 227 6.98 -6.85 -11.91
N LYS A 228 7.28 -5.55 -11.98
CA LYS A 228 6.26 -4.50 -11.79
C LYS A 228 5.14 -4.59 -12.82
N VAL A 229 5.47 -4.83 -14.08
CA VAL A 229 4.49 -5.01 -15.16
C VAL A 229 3.60 -6.23 -14.88
N LEU A 230 4.19 -7.39 -14.59
CA LEU A 230 3.44 -8.60 -14.28
C LEU A 230 2.51 -8.43 -13.07
N VAL A 231 2.96 -7.73 -12.02
CA VAL A 231 2.13 -7.43 -10.85
C VAL A 231 0.96 -6.51 -11.23
N LYS A 232 1.19 -5.52 -12.08
CA LYS A 232 0.13 -4.63 -12.57
C LYS A 232 -0.92 -5.39 -13.37
N ASP A 233 -0.48 -6.29 -14.26
CA ASP A 233 -1.38 -7.12 -15.09
C ASP A 233 -2.16 -8.13 -14.23
N TYR A 234 -1.51 -8.72 -13.23
CA TYR A 234 -2.16 -9.60 -12.27
C TYR A 234 -3.29 -8.92 -11.49
N LYS A 235 -3.08 -7.67 -11.07
CA LYS A 235 -4.10 -6.89 -10.35
C LYS A 235 -5.30 -6.53 -11.23
N LYS A 236 -5.06 -6.25 -12.52
CA LYS A 236 -6.09 -5.82 -13.46
C LYS A 236 -6.98 -6.94 -13.99
N THR A 237 -6.43 -8.15 -14.07
CA THR A 237 -7.14 -9.26 -14.72
C THR A 237 -8.11 -9.95 -13.76
N ASN A 238 -9.33 -10.25 -14.24
CA ASN A 238 -10.33 -11.04 -13.51
C ASN A 238 -10.42 -12.49 -13.98
N ASP A 239 -9.79 -12.83 -15.12
CA ASP A 239 -9.76 -14.18 -15.67
C ASP A 239 -8.86 -15.11 -14.84
N LYS A 240 -9.41 -16.20 -14.34
CA LYS A 240 -8.71 -17.18 -13.48
C LYS A 240 -7.54 -17.87 -14.19
N ILE A 241 -7.68 -18.15 -15.50
CA ILE A 241 -6.64 -18.84 -16.29
C ILE A 241 -5.46 -17.89 -16.51
N ILE A 242 -5.75 -16.66 -16.90
CA ILE A 242 -4.72 -15.62 -17.10
C ILE A 242 -4.03 -15.32 -15.78
N LYS A 243 -4.77 -15.19 -14.68
CA LYS A 243 -4.20 -15.03 -13.33
C LYS A 243 -3.23 -16.11 -12.96
N HIS A 244 -3.59 -17.37 -13.21
CA HIS A 244 -2.71 -18.50 -12.91
C HIS A 244 -1.39 -18.42 -13.69
N LYS A 245 -1.46 -18.12 -14.98
CA LYS A 245 -0.27 -17.94 -15.84
C LYS A 245 0.63 -16.80 -15.35
N ILE A 246 0.04 -15.64 -15.04
CA ILE A 246 0.82 -14.50 -14.53
C ILE A 246 1.46 -14.82 -13.18
N LYS A 247 0.74 -15.51 -12.28
CA LYS A 247 1.27 -15.94 -10.98
C LYS A 247 2.46 -16.91 -11.12
N GLU A 248 2.41 -17.80 -12.08
CA GLU A 248 3.52 -18.70 -12.43
C GLU A 248 4.71 -17.91 -12.97
N GLN A 249 4.49 -16.98 -13.90
CA GLN A 249 5.54 -16.09 -14.41
C GLN A 249 6.21 -15.26 -13.32
N ILE A 250 5.42 -14.71 -12.39
CA ILE A 250 5.93 -13.99 -11.21
C ILE A 250 6.79 -14.92 -10.34
N SER A 251 6.36 -16.16 -10.12
CA SER A 251 7.12 -17.15 -9.33
C SER A 251 8.44 -17.50 -9.99
N ASN A 252 8.42 -17.77 -11.29
CA ASN A 252 9.62 -18.09 -12.06
C ASN A 252 10.62 -16.93 -12.05
N LEU A 253 10.14 -15.70 -12.30
CA LEU A 253 10.98 -14.50 -12.25
C LEU A 253 11.62 -14.27 -10.88
N LYS A 254 10.90 -14.57 -9.78
CA LYS A 254 11.45 -14.52 -8.42
C LYS A 254 12.55 -15.55 -8.19
N ASN A 255 12.37 -16.77 -8.70
CA ASN A 255 13.37 -17.82 -8.58
C ASN A 255 14.63 -17.48 -9.37
N GLU A 256 14.50 -16.95 -10.59
CA GLU A 256 15.63 -16.45 -11.38
C GLU A 256 16.35 -15.32 -10.65
N PHE A 257 15.61 -14.37 -10.06
CA PHE A 257 16.17 -13.27 -9.29
C PHE A 257 17.01 -13.76 -8.10
N ILE A 258 16.51 -14.78 -7.39
CA ILE A 258 17.22 -15.40 -6.27
C ILE A 258 18.52 -16.10 -6.73
N LEU A 259 18.50 -16.77 -7.90
CA LEU A 259 19.68 -17.44 -8.46
C LEU A 259 20.75 -16.43 -8.87
N ASP A 260 20.37 -15.37 -9.58
CA ASP A 260 21.31 -14.32 -9.99
C ASP A 260 21.96 -13.63 -8.78
N PHE A 261 21.18 -13.43 -7.73
CA PHE A 261 21.68 -12.82 -6.49
C PHE A 261 22.67 -13.72 -5.76
N LYS A 262 22.40 -15.04 -5.70
CA LYS A 262 23.33 -16.01 -5.11
C LYS A 262 24.64 -16.08 -5.88
N ASN A 263 24.60 -15.99 -7.21
CA ASN A 263 25.78 -16.00 -8.07
C ASN A 263 26.62 -14.72 -7.89
N ASN A 264 25.97 -13.56 -7.83
CA ASN A 264 26.64 -12.26 -7.61
C ASN A 264 27.21 -12.15 -6.18
N SER A 265 26.52 -12.64 -5.16
CA SER A 265 27.01 -12.60 -3.78
C SER A 265 28.24 -13.50 -3.57
N LYS A 266 28.32 -14.67 -4.25
CA LYS A 266 29.52 -15.51 -4.27
C LYS A 266 30.70 -14.79 -4.90
N ASN A 267 30.48 -14.06 -5.99
CA ASN A 267 31.52 -13.30 -6.65
C ASN A 267 32.05 -12.14 -5.78
N ILE A 268 31.15 -11.43 -5.07
CA ILE A 268 31.52 -10.37 -4.12
C ILE A 268 32.29 -10.95 -2.92
N LEU A 269 31.90 -12.12 -2.41
CA LEU A 269 32.59 -12.78 -1.31
C LEU A 269 33.99 -13.26 -1.72
N ASN A 270 34.14 -13.75 -2.94
CA ASN A 270 35.42 -14.15 -3.52
C ASN A 270 36.33 -12.95 -3.74
N LEU A 271 35.81 -11.83 -4.24
CA LEU A 271 36.56 -10.58 -4.38
C LEU A 271 37.03 -10.02 -3.02
N LYS A 272 36.19 -10.08 -1.99
CA LYS A 272 36.59 -9.69 -0.62
C LYS A 272 37.70 -10.60 -0.05
N LYS A 273 37.63 -11.92 -0.33
CA LYS A 273 38.71 -12.86 0.09
C LYS A 273 40.01 -12.58 -0.63
N ILE A 274 39.98 -12.25 -1.92
CA ILE A 274 41.16 -11.90 -2.72
C ILE A 274 41.77 -10.58 -2.20
N LEU A 275 40.95 -9.54 -1.98
CA LEU A 275 41.38 -8.25 -1.45
C LEU A 275 42.00 -8.37 -0.04
N ASN A 276 41.38 -9.14 0.85
CA ASN A 276 41.92 -9.38 2.19
C ASN A 276 43.18 -10.26 2.17
N GLY A 277 43.32 -11.15 1.19
CA GLY A 277 44.53 -11.93 0.96
C GLY A 277 45.72 -11.07 0.51
N HIS A 278 45.48 -10.06 -0.32
CA HIS A 278 46.51 -9.13 -0.77
C HIS A 278 46.95 -8.13 0.31
N THR A 279 46.08 -7.75 1.25
CA THR A 279 46.44 -6.90 2.40
C THR A 279 47.37 -7.63 3.38
N LYS A 280 47.12 -8.92 3.67
CA LYS A 280 48.00 -9.71 4.53
C LYS A 280 49.40 -9.93 3.95
N GLN A 281 49.51 -10.07 2.62
CA GLN A 281 50.84 -10.22 1.97
C GLN A 281 51.66 -8.90 1.93
N ARG A 282 51.03 -7.75 2.05
CA ARG A 282 51.74 -6.45 2.14
C ARG A 282 52.26 -6.13 3.54
N GLU A 283 51.63 -6.64 4.58
CA GLU A 283 52.10 -6.47 5.96
C GLU A 283 53.27 -7.40 6.30
N VAL A 284 53.35 -8.59 5.71
CA VAL A 284 54.47 -9.53 5.93
C VAL A 284 55.74 -9.13 5.16
N LYS A 285 55.70 -8.21 4.20
CA LYS A 285 56.88 -7.68 3.49
C LYS A 285 57.42 -6.37 4.05
N LYS A 286 56.89 -5.87 5.17
CA LYS A 286 57.38 -4.69 5.89
C LYS A 286 57.87 -4.97 7.32
N GLY A 287 58.08 -6.25 7.64
CA GLY A 287 58.75 -6.69 8.88
C GLY A 287 60.17 -7.13 8.63
#